data_3da7717d6399e88448f38ef766e60b17
#
_entry.id   3da7717d6399e88448f38ef766e60b17
#
_cell.length_a   1.000
_cell.length_b   1.000
_cell.length_c   1.000
_cell.angle_alpha   90.00
_cell.angle_beta   90.00
_cell.angle_gamma   90.00
#
_symmetry.space_group_name_H-M   'P 1'
#
loop_
_entity.id
_entity.type
_entity.pdbx_description
1 polymer ?
#
loop_
_entity_poly.entity_id
_entity_poly.type
_entity_poly.pdbx_seq_one_letter_code
_entity_poly.pdbx_strand_id
1 'polypeptide(L)'
;MKKNSDFVLKMDESVTLAAANRAKALKAQGRDIIDLTLGQPDFPTPKIIGQAAIEAIDNGKASFYTQAGGLPELKNAVQHYWTRFYNYEIQPNEILITAGAKFALYAYFMATVDPDDEVIIPAPYWVSYVDQVKMAGGNPVIVEAKQENNFKVTVEQLEEARTSKSKILLLNSPSNPTGMIYSKEELTAIGEWALAHDLLILADDIYHRLVYNGAEFTAISSLSDEIRKRTTVINGVSKTFAMTGWRIGLAVGDPEIISAMTKIASQTTSNPTAVAQYAAIEAFEERDNSFEIMHAAFEERLNIIYGQLSEVPGFELVKPNGAFYLFPKVTKAMAMKGYSDVTDFTTAILEEAGVALVTGAGFGSPENVRLSYATSLENLEVAVARLIDWMNE
;
A
#
# COMPACT_ATOMS: atom_id res chain seq x y z
N MET A 1 26.15 25.69 -13.95
CA MET A 1 26.45 24.29 -13.60
C MET A 1 25.15 23.65 -13.06
N LYS A 2 24.67 22.58 -13.67
CA LYS A 2 23.48 21.86 -13.23
C LYS A 2 23.78 21.13 -11.93
N LYS A 3 22.99 21.37 -10.85
CA LYS A 3 23.25 20.79 -9.52
C LYS A 3 22.61 19.41 -9.32
N ASN A 4 21.46 19.18 -9.96
CA ASN A 4 20.67 17.95 -9.83
C ASN A 4 20.80 17.08 -11.08
N SER A 5 20.66 15.77 -10.93
CA SER A 5 20.60 14.85 -12.08
C SER A 5 19.31 15.06 -12.87
N ASP A 6 19.35 14.73 -14.17
CA ASP A 6 18.16 14.78 -15.04
C ASP A 6 17.04 13.87 -14.55
N PHE A 7 17.41 12.76 -13.96
CA PHE A 7 16.49 11.81 -13.36
C PHE A 7 15.65 12.46 -12.25
N VAL A 8 16.30 13.08 -11.24
CA VAL A 8 15.59 13.71 -10.11
C VAL A 8 14.72 14.89 -10.57
N LEU A 9 15.16 15.64 -11.60
CA LEU A 9 14.39 16.76 -12.14
C LEU A 9 13.11 16.33 -12.88
N LYS A 10 12.99 15.06 -13.25
CA LYS A 10 11.81 14.46 -13.91
C LYS A 10 10.91 13.71 -12.95
N MET A 11 11.30 13.57 -11.67
CA MET A 11 10.46 12.95 -10.66
C MET A 11 9.42 13.94 -10.16
N ASP A 12 8.18 13.49 -10.08
CA ASP A 12 7.10 14.26 -9.47
C ASP A 12 7.13 14.12 -7.93
N GLU A 13 6.69 15.16 -7.23
CA GLU A 13 6.47 15.06 -5.80
C GLU A 13 5.30 14.11 -5.51
N SER A 14 5.41 13.33 -4.43
CA SER A 14 4.32 12.45 -4.01
C SER A 14 3.06 13.26 -3.68
N VAL A 15 2.00 13.08 -4.47
CA VAL A 15 0.71 13.79 -4.29
C VAL A 15 0.13 13.58 -2.88
N THR A 16 0.35 12.41 -2.29
CA THR A 16 -0.11 12.12 -0.93
C THR A 16 0.63 12.92 0.12
N LEU A 17 1.95 13.10 -0.05
CA LEU A 17 2.76 13.94 0.85
C LEU A 17 2.47 15.42 0.65
N ALA A 18 2.30 15.87 -0.58
CA ALA A 18 1.94 17.25 -0.90
C ALA A 18 0.60 17.64 -0.25
N ALA A 19 -0.45 16.79 -0.40
CA ALA A 19 -1.75 16.99 0.23
C ALA A 19 -1.65 17.07 1.77
N ALA A 20 -0.94 16.13 2.40
CA ALA A 20 -0.74 16.11 3.85
C ALA A 20 0.03 17.35 4.36
N ASN A 21 1.09 17.76 3.63
CA ASN A 21 1.87 18.95 3.97
C ASN A 21 1.03 20.23 3.88
N ARG A 22 0.17 20.37 2.85
CA ARG A 22 -0.73 21.50 2.71
C ARG A 22 -1.77 21.56 3.83
N ALA A 23 -2.40 20.42 4.15
CA ALA A 23 -3.32 20.32 5.28
C ALA A 23 -2.64 20.74 6.60
N LYS A 24 -1.42 20.25 6.86
CA LYS A 24 -0.63 20.63 8.03
C LYS A 24 -0.29 22.12 8.07
N ALA A 25 0.06 22.71 6.93
CA ALA A 25 0.36 24.14 6.83
C ALA A 25 -0.88 25.01 7.15
N LEU A 26 -2.07 24.62 6.66
CA LEU A 26 -3.32 25.33 6.96
C LEU A 26 -3.71 25.19 8.44
N LYS A 27 -3.56 24.00 9.04
CA LYS A 27 -3.75 23.80 10.49
C LYS A 27 -2.82 24.69 11.31
N ALA A 28 -1.55 24.83 10.91
CA ALA A 28 -0.59 25.70 11.59
C ALA A 28 -0.97 27.20 11.50
N GLN A 29 -1.77 27.60 10.52
CA GLN A 29 -2.34 28.93 10.38
C GLN A 29 -3.65 29.12 11.17
N GLY A 30 -4.06 28.11 11.97
CA GLY A 30 -5.26 28.16 12.81
C GLY A 30 -6.55 27.76 12.09
N ARG A 31 -6.48 27.23 10.88
CA ARG A 31 -7.65 26.73 10.16
C ARG A 31 -8.08 25.38 10.73
N ASP A 32 -9.39 25.18 10.85
CA ASP A 32 -9.98 23.91 11.24
C ASP A 32 -10.07 22.99 10.01
N ILE A 33 -9.09 22.10 9.89
CA ILE A 33 -8.95 21.15 8.77
C ILE A 33 -9.09 19.71 9.28
N ILE A 34 -9.95 18.93 8.68
CA ILE A 34 -10.00 17.47 8.87
C ILE A 34 -9.12 16.81 7.81
N ASP A 35 -8.10 16.09 8.27
CA ASP A 35 -7.10 15.48 7.39
C ASP A 35 -7.42 14.00 7.15
N LEU A 36 -7.90 13.68 5.93
CA LEU A 36 -8.19 12.33 5.46
C LEU A 36 -7.17 11.85 4.40
N THR A 37 -5.98 12.45 4.37
CA THR A 37 -4.93 12.11 3.40
C THR A 37 -4.03 10.98 3.86
N LEU A 38 -3.97 10.70 5.17
CA LEU A 38 -2.97 9.84 5.77
C LEU A 38 -3.22 8.35 5.48
N GLY A 39 -2.20 7.69 4.99
CA GLY A 39 -2.20 6.25 4.75
C GLY A 39 -1.60 5.46 5.92
N GLN A 40 -2.02 5.73 7.16
CA GLN A 40 -1.55 5.01 8.35
C GLN A 40 -2.68 4.80 9.35
N PRO A 41 -2.67 3.68 10.12
CA PRO A 41 -3.58 3.50 11.24
C PRO A 41 -3.47 4.65 12.24
N ASP A 42 -4.60 5.09 12.79
CA ASP A 42 -4.69 6.09 13.86
C ASP A 42 -4.56 5.49 15.27
N PHE A 43 -4.15 4.24 15.33
CA PHE A 43 -3.85 3.52 16.56
C PHE A 43 -2.36 3.61 16.87
N PRO A 44 -1.98 3.77 18.15
CA PRO A 44 -0.60 3.61 18.55
C PRO A 44 -0.17 2.15 18.42
N THR A 45 1.11 1.92 18.22
CA THR A 45 1.69 0.57 18.28
C THR A 45 1.32 -0.11 19.59
N PRO A 46 0.86 -1.38 19.59
CA PRO A 46 0.54 -2.14 20.80
C PRO A 46 1.65 -2.10 21.85
N LYS A 47 1.26 -1.97 23.12
CA LYS A 47 2.22 -1.78 24.22
C LYS A 47 3.22 -2.93 24.35
N ILE A 48 2.76 -4.17 24.11
CA ILE A 48 3.60 -5.37 24.17
C ILE A 48 4.75 -5.31 23.15
N ILE A 49 4.48 -4.78 21.97
CA ILE A 49 5.49 -4.57 20.92
C ILE A 49 6.50 -3.49 21.34
N GLY A 50 6.01 -2.39 21.92
CA GLY A 50 6.87 -1.35 22.48
C GLY A 50 7.76 -1.85 23.61
N GLN A 51 7.24 -2.72 24.46
CA GLN A 51 7.99 -3.34 25.57
C GLN A 51 9.14 -4.20 25.05
N ALA A 52 8.94 -4.99 23.98
CA ALA A 52 10.00 -5.78 23.37
C ALA A 52 11.16 -4.92 22.85
N ALA A 53 10.86 -3.72 22.34
CA ALA A 53 11.89 -2.75 21.94
C ALA A 53 12.68 -2.24 23.17
N ILE A 54 12.00 -1.88 24.26
CA ILE A 54 12.63 -1.43 25.49
C ILE A 54 13.57 -2.51 26.03
N GLU A 55 13.13 -3.74 26.09
CA GLU A 55 13.93 -4.89 26.53
C GLU A 55 15.19 -5.09 25.64
N ALA A 56 15.05 -4.91 24.32
CA ALA A 56 16.19 -5.01 23.42
C ALA A 56 17.22 -3.88 23.63
N ILE A 57 16.78 -2.69 24.04
CA ILE A 57 17.65 -1.59 24.43
C ILE A 57 18.35 -1.90 25.77
N ASP A 58 17.59 -2.28 26.80
CA ASP A 58 18.09 -2.50 28.15
C ASP A 58 19.12 -3.63 28.22
N ASN A 59 18.92 -4.71 27.44
CA ASN A 59 19.86 -5.82 27.37
C ASN A 59 21.01 -5.64 26.36
N GLY A 60 21.07 -4.50 25.67
CA GLY A 60 22.13 -4.14 24.73
C GLY A 60 22.04 -4.75 23.35
N LYS A 61 21.05 -5.60 23.07
CA LYS A 61 20.88 -6.27 21.76
C LYS A 61 20.64 -5.27 20.60
N ALA A 62 20.00 -4.14 20.89
CA ALA A 62 19.72 -3.10 19.90
C ALA A 62 20.93 -2.27 19.47
N SER A 63 22.09 -2.44 20.12
CA SER A 63 23.28 -1.56 19.95
C SER A 63 24.18 -1.93 18.77
N PHE A 64 23.96 -3.07 18.11
CA PHE A 64 24.88 -3.60 17.10
C PHE A 64 24.21 -3.76 15.74
N TYR A 65 25.04 -3.79 14.69
CA TYR A 65 24.59 -4.19 13.36
C TYR A 65 24.04 -5.61 13.38
N THR A 66 22.96 -5.80 12.62
CA THR A 66 22.41 -7.13 12.35
C THR A 66 22.82 -7.59 10.94
N GLN A 67 22.43 -8.79 10.55
CA GLN A 67 22.60 -9.25 9.17
C GLN A 67 21.80 -8.34 8.21
N ALA A 68 22.33 -8.10 7.01
CA ALA A 68 21.66 -7.28 6.00
C ALA A 68 20.26 -7.81 5.64
N GLY A 69 20.09 -9.13 5.64
CA GLY A 69 18.79 -9.78 5.38
C GLY A 69 17.85 -9.85 6.58
N GLY A 70 18.24 -9.28 7.73
CA GLY A 70 17.45 -9.28 8.98
C GLY A 70 17.87 -10.33 10.00
N LEU A 71 17.40 -10.18 11.22
CA LEU A 71 17.67 -11.10 12.34
C LEU A 71 17.09 -12.51 12.06
N PRO A 72 17.85 -13.59 12.36
CA PRO A 72 17.35 -14.96 12.24
C PRO A 72 16.07 -15.20 13.05
N GLU A 73 15.99 -14.64 14.27
CA GLU A 73 14.83 -14.75 15.14
C GLU A 73 13.59 -14.09 14.52
N LEU A 74 13.76 -12.95 13.84
CA LEU A 74 12.66 -12.30 13.13
C LEU A 74 12.22 -13.12 11.93
N LYS A 75 13.16 -13.70 11.17
CA LYS A 75 12.82 -14.61 10.07
C LYS A 75 12.03 -15.83 10.55
N ASN A 76 12.38 -16.40 11.70
CA ASN A 76 11.61 -17.49 12.31
C ASN A 76 10.18 -17.06 12.67
N ALA A 77 10.00 -15.88 13.27
CA ALA A 77 8.67 -15.36 13.56
C ALA A 77 7.85 -15.15 12.27
N VAL A 78 8.48 -14.64 11.20
CA VAL A 78 7.86 -14.51 9.88
C VAL A 78 7.48 -15.89 9.30
N GLN A 79 8.30 -16.93 9.45
CA GLN A 79 7.96 -18.29 8.98
C GLN A 79 6.68 -18.82 9.67
N HIS A 80 6.57 -18.67 10.98
CA HIS A 80 5.36 -19.08 11.73
C HIS A 80 4.14 -18.27 11.30
N TYR A 81 4.30 -16.95 11.13
CA TYR A 81 3.25 -16.08 10.62
C TYR A 81 2.81 -16.49 9.22
N TRP A 82 3.76 -16.84 8.35
CA TRP A 82 3.51 -17.23 6.97
C TRP A 82 2.69 -18.51 6.88
N THR A 83 3.08 -19.54 7.61
CA THR A 83 2.30 -20.79 7.69
C THR A 83 0.86 -20.54 8.13
N ARG A 84 0.64 -19.60 9.06
CA ARG A 84 -0.67 -19.27 9.63
C ARG A 84 -1.59 -18.51 8.65
N PHE A 85 -1.04 -17.58 7.85
CA PHE A 85 -1.83 -16.67 7.02
C PHE A 85 -1.69 -16.88 5.51
N TYR A 86 -0.64 -17.56 5.08
CA TYR A 86 -0.40 -17.87 3.66
C TYR A 86 -0.57 -19.36 3.34
N ASN A 87 -0.72 -20.22 4.35
CA ASN A 87 -0.96 -21.66 4.22
C ASN A 87 0.12 -22.46 3.49
N TYR A 88 1.38 -22.00 3.52
CA TYR A 88 2.55 -22.75 3.05
C TYR A 88 3.80 -22.38 3.85
N GLU A 89 4.77 -23.28 3.86
CA GLU A 89 6.04 -23.07 4.55
C GLU A 89 7.06 -22.35 3.67
N ILE A 90 7.87 -21.50 4.28
CA ILE A 90 8.98 -20.79 3.65
C ILE A 90 10.28 -21.03 4.41
N GLN A 91 11.42 -20.90 3.68
CA GLN A 91 12.74 -21.08 4.26
C GLN A 91 13.39 -19.72 4.58
N PRO A 92 14.37 -19.64 5.52
CA PRO A 92 15.03 -18.38 5.87
C PRO A 92 15.70 -17.65 4.71
N ASN A 93 16.14 -18.38 3.67
CA ASN A 93 16.74 -17.80 2.47
C ASN A 93 15.71 -17.27 1.45
N GLU A 94 14.43 -17.55 1.66
CA GLU A 94 13.31 -16.96 0.92
C GLU A 94 12.81 -15.66 1.54
N ILE A 95 13.41 -15.19 2.67
CA ILE A 95 12.96 -14.02 3.44
C ILE A 95 14.03 -12.94 3.44
N LEU A 96 13.66 -11.71 3.09
CA LEU A 96 14.44 -10.50 3.32
C LEU A 96 13.65 -9.54 4.21
N ILE A 97 14.24 -9.11 5.32
CA ILE A 97 13.71 -8.02 6.16
C ILE A 97 14.29 -6.69 5.68
N THR A 98 13.44 -5.67 5.57
CA THR A 98 13.80 -4.39 4.95
C THR A 98 13.42 -3.18 5.80
N ALA A 99 13.97 -2.00 5.46
CA ALA A 99 13.62 -0.72 6.06
C ALA A 99 12.23 -0.23 5.58
N GLY A 100 11.19 -1.03 5.81
CA GLY A 100 9.81 -0.84 5.37
C GLY A 100 9.53 -1.42 3.98
N ALA A 101 8.27 -1.75 3.70
CA ALA A 101 7.83 -2.34 2.45
C ALA A 101 8.19 -1.51 1.20
N LYS A 102 8.19 -0.16 1.32
CA LYS A 102 8.61 0.72 0.21
C LYS A 102 10.04 0.43 -0.25
N PHE A 103 10.95 0.15 0.67
CA PHE A 103 12.32 -0.22 0.30
C PHE A 103 12.39 -1.64 -0.26
N ALA A 104 11.56 -2.57 0.21
CA ALA A 104 11.47 -3.91 -0.38
C ALA A 104 11.06 -3.86 -1.85
N LEU A 105 10.05 -3.05 -2.20
CA LEU A 105 9.63 -2.80 -3.58
C LEU A 105 10.77 -2.21 -4.43
N TYR A 106 11.44 -1.17 -3.93
CA TYR A 106 12.58 -0.58 -4.60
C TYR A 106 13.71 -1.61 -4.85
N ALA A 107 14.06 -2.38 -3.81
CA ALA A 107 15.09 -3.41 -3.93
C ALA A 107 14.71 -4.51 -4.92
N TYR A 108 13.43 -4.87 -4.99
CA TYR A 108 12.92 -5.84 -5.96
C TYR A 108 13.09 -5.32 -7.39
N PHE A 109 12.63 -4.11 -7.69
CA PHE A 109 12.78 -3.55 -9.05
C PHE A 109 14.26 -3.39 -9.42
N MET A 110 15.09 -2.89 -8.52
CA MET A 110 16.54 -2.78 -8.76
C MET A 110 17.24 -4.14 -8.97
N ALA A 111 16.67 -5.22 -8.44
CA ALA A 111 17.23 -6.58 -8.58
C ALA A 111 16.74 -7.32 -9.82
N THR A 112 15.57 -6.91 -10.38
CA THR A 112 14.88 -7.71 -11.41
C THR A 112 14.61 -6.96 -12.71
N VAL A 113 14.72 -5.63 -12.74
CA VAL A 113 14.40 -4.81 -13.91
C VAL A 113 15.69 -4.33 -14.59
N ASP A 114 15.82 -4.61 -15.86
CA ASP A 114 16.84 -4.06 -16.76
C ASP A 114 16.24 -2.92 -17.62
N PRO A 115 17.09 -2.07 -18.25
CA PRO A 115 16.60 -1.09 -19.21
C PRO A 115 15.72 -1.74 -20.29
N ASP A 116 14.61 -1.08 -20.61
CA ASP A 116 13.57 -1.53 -21.54
C ASP A 116 12.62 -2.64 -21.08
N ASP A 117 12.88 -3.29 -19.93
CA ASP A 117 11.90 -4.21 -19.35
C ASP A 117 10.61 -3.46 -18.99
N GLU A 118 9.48 -4.10 -19.23
CA GLU A 118 8.16 -3.57 -18.90
C GLU A 118 7.59 -4.20 -17.62
N VAL A 119 7.02 -3.33 -16.79
CA VAL A 119 6.25 -3.72 -15.60
C VAL A 119 4.80 -3.35 -15.81
N ILE A 120 3.91 -4.34 -15.87
CA ILE A 120 2.47 -4.14 -16.00
C ILE A 120 1.91 -3.77 -14.63
N ILE A 121 1.23 -2.62 -14.56
CA ILE A 121 0.69 -2.05 -13.33
C ILE A 121 -0.79 -1.73 -13.52
N PRO A 122 -1.72 -2.47 -12.88
CA PRO A 122 -3.12 -2.09 -12.83
C PRO A 122 -3.32 -0.74 -12.16
N ALA A 123 -4.07 0.16 -12.80
CA ALA A 123 -4.50 1.44 -12.23
C ALA A 123 -5.98 1.35 -11.83
N PRO A 124 -6.39 1.95 -10.70
CA PRO A 124 -5.61 2.81 -9.80
C PRO A 124 -4.53 2.06 -9.00
N TYR A 125 -3.35 2.69 -8.87
CA TYR A 125 -2.17 2.10 -8.23
C TYR A 125 -1.62 3.01 -7.12
N TRP A 126 -0.82 2.45 -6.21
CA TRP A 126 -0.10 3.26 -5.24
C TRP A 126 1.00 4.09 -5.91
N VAL A 127 0.99 5.39 -5.65
CA VAL A 127 1.77 6.44 -6.33
C VAL A 127 3.27 6.14 -6.53
N SER A 128 3.88 5.32 -5.66
CA SER A 128 5.32 5.05 -5.73
C SER A 128 5.72 3.95 -6.72
N TYR A 129 4.79 3.15 -7.23
CA TYR A 129 5.16 2.02 -8.11
C TYR A 129 5.79 2.50 -9.41
N VAL A 130 5.13 3.43 -10.09
CA VAL A 130 5.58 3.98 -11.38
C VAL A 130 6.97 4.60 -11.26
N ASP A 131 7.20 5.41 -10.22
CA ASP A 131 8.50 6.05 -10.01
C ASP A 131 9.59 5.03 -9.70
N GLN A 132 9.30 4.01 -8.90
CA GLN A 132 10.29 2.98 -8.57
C GLN A 132 10.68 2.11 -9.77
N VAL A 133 9.73 1.80 -10.67
CA VAL A 133 10.02 1.13 -11.94
C VAL A 133 10.96 1.99 -12.79
N LYS A 134 10.64 3.30 -12.94
CA LYS A 134 11.50 4.26 -13.66
C LYS A 134 12.89 4.41 -13.01
N MET A 135 12.97 4.38 -11.67
CA MET A 135 14.25 4.40 -10.93
C MET A 135 15.13 3.20 -11.26
N ALA A 136 14.54 2.05 -11.51
CA ALA A 136 15.25 0.85 -11.92
C ALA A 136 15.60 0.83 -13.42
N GLY A 137 15.14 1.80 -14.19
CA GLY A 137 15.37 1.89 -15.65
C GLY A 137 14.29 1.22 -16.49
N GLY A 138 13.26 0.65 -15.89
CA GLY A 138 12.16 -0.03 -16.56
C GLY A 138 11.06 0.91 -17.05
N ASN A 139 10.14 0.36 -17.83
CA ASN A 139 8.98 1.04 -18.39
C ASN A 139 7.70 0.57 -17.69
N PRO A 140 6.96 1.44 -16.97
CA PRO A 140 5.66 1.09 -16.43
C PRO A 140 4.61 1.04 -17.56
N VAL A 141 3.92 -0.09 -17.69
CA VAL A 141 2.77 -0.29 -18.59
C VAL A 141 1.51 -0.26 -17.75
N ILE A 142 0.73 0.82 -17.90
CA ILE A 142 -0.46 1.05 -17.07
C ILE A 142 -1.68 0.40 -17.73
N VAL A 143 -2.39 -0.42 -16.95
CA VAL A 143 -3.65 -1.05 -17.37
C VAL A 143 -4.79 -0.47 -16.54
N GLU A 144 -5.67 0.28 -17.18
CA GLU A 144 -6.79 0.92 -16.50
C GLU A 144 -7.83 -0.09 -16.04
N ALA A 145 -8.09 -0.14 -14.73
CA ALA A 145 -9.18 -0.90 -14.14
C ALA A 145 -10.33 0.06 -13.76
N LYS A 146 -11.45 -0.08 -14.44
CA LYS A 146 -12.61 0.81 -14.29
C LYS A 146 -13.42 0.51 -13.05
N GLN A 147 -14.14 1.53 -12.55
CA GLN A 147 -15.04 1.41 -11.40
C GLN A 147 -16.14 0.37 -11.63
N GLU A 148 -16.66 0.27 -12.87
CA GLU A 148 -17.68 -0.71 -13.26
C GLU A 148 -17.24 -2.17 -13.06
N ASN A 149 -15.91 -2.42 -13.09
CA ASN A 149 -15.30 -3.71 -12.75
C ASN A 149 -14.63 -3.69 -11.37
N ASN A 150 -15.17 -2.90 -10.43
CA ASN A 150 -14.63 -2.78 -9.07
C ASN A 150 -13.13 -2.46 -9.03
N PHE A 151 -12.62 -1.66 -9.97
CA PHE A 151 -11.21 -1.32 -10.08
C PHE A 151 -10.27 -2.54 -10.16
N LYS A 152 -10.72 -3.62 -10.78
CA LYS A 152 -9.95 -4.84 -11.01
C LYS A 152 -9.73 -5.05 -12.50
N VAL A 153 -8.52 -5.45 -12.88
CA VAL A 153 -8.20 -5.81 -14.28
C VAL A 153 -8.63 -7.23 -14.57
N THR A 154 -8.96 -7.50 -15.83
CA THR A 154 -9.20 -8.85 -16.35
C THR A 154 -7.98 -9.39 -17.09
N VAL A 155 -7.95 -10.70 -17.32
CA VAL A 155 -6.89 -11.36 -18.11
C VAL A 155 -6.84 -10.81 -19.53
N GLU A 156 -7.99 -10.50 -20.13
CA GLU A 156 -8.07 -9.91 -21.48
C GLU A 156 -7.38 -8.55 -21.54
N GLN A 157 -7.60 -7.68 -20.54
CA GLN A 157 -6.94 -6.37 -20.45
C GLN A 157 -5.42 -6.52 -20.26
N LEU A 158 -4.99 -7.49 -19.47
CA LEU A 158 -3.57 -7.79 -19.27
C LEU A 158 -2.93 -8.28 -20.56
N GLU A 159 -3.61 -9.16 -21.32
CA GLU A 159 -3.11 -9.67 -22.60
C GLU A 159 -3.02 -8.57 -23.67
N GLU A 160 -4.00 -7.66 -23.72
CA GLU A 160 -3.96 -6.50 -24.64
C GLU A 160 -2.77 -5.56 -24.34
N ALA A 161 -2.39 -5.42 -23.07
CA ALA A 161 -1.28 -4.56 -22.65
C ALA A 161 0.09 -5.20 -22.75
N ARG A 162 0.15 -6.54 -22.77
CA ARG A 162 1.39 -7.30 -22.81
C ARG A 162 2.15 -7.13 -24.11
N THR A 163 3.46 -7.01 -24.01
CA THR A 163 4.39 -7.05 -25.15
C THR A 163 5.47 -8.10 -24.93
N SER A 164 6.37 -8.27 -25.89
CA SER A 164 7.54 -9.15 -25.75
C SER A 164 8.57 -8.65 -24.73
N LYS A 165 8.42 -7.42 -24.22
CA LYS A 165 9.28 -6.81 -23.21
C LYS A 165 8.65 -6.88 -21.80
N SER A 166 7.41 -7.32 -21.69
CA SER A 166 6.71 -7.44 -20.41
C SER A 166 7.38 -8.54 -19.58
N LYS A 167 7.85 -8.20 -18.38
CA LYS A 167 8.62 -9.06 -17.47
C LYS A 167 7.95 -9.28 -16.14
N ILE A 168 7.25 -8.27 -15.63
CA ILE A 168 6.66 -8.28 -14.28
C ILE A 168 5.21 -7.84 -14.35
N LEU A 169 4.33 -8.56 -13.65
CA LEU A 169 3.01 -8.10 -13.27
C LEU A 169 3.03 -7.68 -11.80
N LEU A 170 2.64 -6.44 -11.51
CA LEU A 170 2.46 -5.96 -10.14
C LEU A 170 1.00 -6.06 -9.75
N LEU A 171 0.71 -6.66 -8.60
CA LEU A 171 -0.62 -6.73 -7.99
C LEU A 171 -0.59 -6.17 -6.58
N ASN A 172 -1.63 -5.41 -6.19
CA ASN A 172 -1.84 -4.95 -4.82
C ASN A 172 -3.27 -5.28 -4.38
N SER A 173 -3.40 -6.26 -3.47
CA SER A 173 -4.69 -6.74 -2.96
C SER A 173 -4.57 -7.11 -1.48
N PRO A 174 -5.35 -6.46 -0.59
CA PRO A 174 -6.25 -5.31 -0.80
C PRO A 174 -5.52 -4.07 -1.32
N SER A 175 -6.17 -3.30 -2.19
CA SER A 175 -5.53 -2.22 -2.94
C SER A 175 -5.50 -0.89 -2.19
N ASN A 176 -4.45 -0.13 -2.37
CA ASN A 176 -4.39 1.31 -2.17
C ASN A 176 -4.32 1.98 -3.56
N PRO A 177 -5.32 2.76 -3.99
CA PRO A 177 -6.27 3.53 -3.16
C PRO A 177 -7.66 2.93 -3.00
N THR A 178 -8.03 1.84 -3.67
CA THR A 178 -9.43 1.47 -3.87
C THR A 178 -10.04 0.63 -2.75
N GLY A 179 -9.21 -0.07 -1.96
CA GLY A 179 -9.65 -1.04 -0.96
C GLY A 179 -10.26 -2.32 -1.55
N MET A 180 -10.17 -2.52 -2.87
CA MET A 180 -10.71 -3.70 -3.53
C MET A 180 -9.82 -4.92 -3.32
N ILE A 181 -10.45 -6.10 -3.38
CA ILE A 181 -9.81 -7.40 -3.17
C ILE A 181 -10.13 -8.27 -4.39
N TYR A 182 -9.11 -8.90 -4.94
CA TYR A 182 -9.31 -9.95 -5.96
C TYR A 182 -9.80 -11.23 -5.32
N SER A 183 -10.74 -11.93 -5.99
CA SER A 183 -11.18 -13.26 -5.58
C SER A 183 -10.12 -14.32 -5.90
N LYS A 184 -10.28 -15.50 -5.31
CA LYS A 184 -9.42 -16.66 -5.60
C LYS A 184 -9.45 -17.02 -7.09
N GLU A 185 -10.62 -16.99 -7.70
CA GLU A 185 -10.83 -17.31 -9.12
C GLU A 185 -10.14 -16.30 -10.03
N GLU A 186 -10.28 -15.00 -9.73
CA GLU A 186 -9.61 -13.92 -10.46
C GLU A 186 -8.09 -14.06 -10.37
N LEU A 187 -7.57 -14.29 -9.15
CA LEU A 187 -6.13 -14.48 -8.94
C LEU A 187 -5.60 -15.75 -9.59
N THR A 188 -6.40 -16.81 -9.64
CA THR A 188 -6.02 -18.06 -10.33
C THR A 188 -5.87 -17.80 -11.82
N ALA A 189 -6.86 -17.17 -12.46
CA ALA A 189 -6.80 -16.83 -13.87
C ALA A 189 -5.61 -15.91 -14.21
N ILE A 190 -5.37 -14.89 -13.38
CA ILE A 190 -4.24 -13.97 -13.56
C ILE A 190 -2.90 -14.70 -13.35
N GLY A 191 -2.79 -15.58 -12.37
CA GLY A 191 -1.57 -16.34 -12.09
C GLY A 191 -1.24 -17.33 -13.21
N GLU A 192 -2.24 -18.05 -13.72
CA GLU A 192 -2.09 -18.96 -14.87
C GLU A 192 -1.69 -18.20 -16.14
N TRP A 193 -2.29 -17.04 -16.39
CA TRP A 193 -1.89 -16.15 -17.48
C TRP A 193 -0.43 -15.69 -17.35
N ALA A 194 -0.02 -15.27 -16.17
CA ALA A 194 1.37 -14.84 -15.93
C ALA A 194 2.37 -15.99 -16.16
N LEU A 195 2.03 -17.21 -15.72
CA LEU A 195 2.83 -18.41 -15.99
C LEU A 195 2.94 -18.71 -17.49
N ALA A 196 1.84 -18.63 -18.22
CA ALA A 196 1.80 -18.92 -19.67
C ALA A 196 2.69 -17.97 -20.46
N HIS A 197 2.97 -16.77 -19.92
CA HIS A 197 3.80 -15.73 -20.55
C HIS A 197 5.18 -15.54 -19.89
N ASP A 198 5.58 -16.45 -19.01
CA ASP A 198 6.88 -16.41 -18.29
C ASP A 198 7.11 -15.13 -17.49
N LEU A 199 6.04 -14.52 -16.95
CA LEU A 199 6.12 -13.29 -16.17
C LEU A 199 6.46 -13.60 -14.71
N LEU A 200 7.19 -12.68 -14.08
CA LEU A 200 7.30 -12.59 -12.63
C LEU A 200 6.05 -11.86 -12.07
N ILE A 201 5.67 -12.22 -10.85
CA ILE A 201 4.55 -11.59 -10.14
C ILE A 201 5.12 -10.90 -8.90
N LEU A 202 4.87 -9.59 -8.78
CA LEU A 202 5.14 -8.82 -7.57
C LEU A 202 3.81 -8.56 -6.87
N ALA A 203 3.58 -9.23 -5.72
CA ALA A 203 2.37 -9.08 -4.93
C ALA A 203 2.64 -8.17 -3.72
N ASP A 204 2.02 -6.99 -3.69
CA ASP A 204 2.05 -6.11 -2.52
C ASP A 204 0.84 -6.41 -1.62
N ASP A 205 1.07 -7.23 -0.60
CA ASP A 205 0.07 -7.75 0.34
C ASP A 205 0.07 -6.98 1.67
N ILE A 206 0.55 -5.74 1.68
CA ILE A 206 0.72 -4.94 2.92
C ILE A 206 -0.58 -4.77 3.72
N TYR A 207 -1.74 -4.94 3.09
CA TYR A 207 -3.07 -4.85 3.69
C TYR A 207 -3.76 -6.21 3.91
N HIS A 208 -3.09 -7.34 3.72
CA HIS A 208 -3.67 -8.70 3.71
C HIS A 208 -4.57 -9.04 4.92
N ARG A 209 -4.31 -8.47 6.10
CA ARG A 209 -5.13 -8.68 7.31
C ARG A 209 -6.27 -7.68 7.46
N LEU A 210 -6.24 -6.56 6.73
CA LEU A 210 -7.29 -5.53 6.80
C LEU A 210 -8.35 -5.84 5.75
N VAL A 211 -9.19 -6.84 6.06
CA VAL A 211 -10.25 -7.39 5.22
C VAL A 211 -11.53 -7.45 6.04
N TYR A 212 -12.65 -6.97 5.53
CA TYR A 212 -13.87 -6.69 6.27
C TYR A 212 -15.12 -7.35 5.68
N ASN A 213 -16.21 -7.36 6.47
CA ASN A 213 -17.54 -7.80 6.03
C ASN A 213 -17.56 -9.25 5.53
N GLY A 214 -16.77 -10.12 6.15
CA GLY A 214 -16.69 -11.53 5.77
C GLY A 214 -15.99 -11.82 4.44
N ALA A 215 -15.34 -10.83 3.81
CA ALA A 215 -14.49 -11.08 2.67
C ALA A 215 -13.22 -11.85 3.09
N GLU A 216 -12.69 -12.64 2.18
CA GLU A 216 -11.49 -13.44 2.42
C GLU A 216 -10.32 -12.93 1.59
N PHE A 217 -9.16 -12.83 2.22
CA PHE A 217 -7.90 -12.58 1.51
C PHE A 217 -7.37 -13.89 0.93
N THR A 218 -7.01 -13.88 -0.33
CA THR A 218 -6.26 -14.95 -0.98
C THR A 218 -4.92 -14.41 -1.46
N ALA A 219 -3.83 -15.02 -1.01
CA ALA A 219 -2.51 -14.70 -1.55
C ALA A 219 -2.32 -15.43 -2.89
N ILE A 220 -1.94 -14.70 -3.95
CA ILE A 220 -1.67 -15.32 -5.24
C ILE A 220 -0.56 -16.39 -5.15
N SER A 221 0.42 -16.19 -4.27
CA SER A 221 1.51 -17.13 -3.99
C SER A 221 1.07 -18.44 -3.35
N SER A 222 -0.16 -18.52 -2.83
CA SER A 222 -0.71 -19.74 -2.20
C SER A 222 -1.52 -20.63 -3.16
N LEU A 223 -1.72 -20.20 -4.41
CA LEU A 223 -2.61 -20.87 -5.35
C LEU A 223 -2.01 -22.15 -5.94
N SER A 224 -0.73 -22.14 -6.32
CA SER A 224 0.01 -23.32 -6.76
C SER A 224 1.52 -23.13 -6.53
N ASP A 225 2.27 -24.23 -6.56
CA ASP A 225 3.73 -24.20 -6.45
C ASP A 225 4.38 -23.47 -7.64
N GLU A 226 3.80 -23.58 -8.82
CA GLU A 226 4.29 -22.93 -10.04
C GLU A 226 4.12 -21.42 -9.95
N ILE A 227 2.94 -20.93 -9.53
CA ILE A 227 2.67 -19.50 -9.32
C ILE A 227 3.55 -18.98 -8.20
N ARG A 228 3.70 -19.72 -7.09
CA ARG A 228 4.56 -19.33 -5.96
C ARG A 228 6.01 -19.08 -6.39
N LYS A 229 6.59 -19.96 -7.20
CA LYS A 229 7.98 -19.82 -7.71
C LYS A 229 8.19 -18.56 -8.55
N ARG A 230 7.14 -18.00 -9.13
CA ARG A 230 7.19 -16.76 -9.90
C ARG A 230 6.81 -15.53 -9.09
N THR A 231 6.31 -15.71 -7.86
CA THR A 231 5.78 -14.63 -7.04
C THR A 231 6.79 -14.20 -5.98
N THR A 232 7.03 -12.88 -5.91
CA THR A 232 7.63 -12.24 -4.75
C THR A 232 6.55 -11.44 -4.02
N VAL A 233 6.32 -11.77 -2.76
CA VAL A 233 5.35 -11.07 -1.90
C VAL A 233 6.07 -10.00 -1.10
N ILE A 234 5.54 -8.77 -1.13
CA ILE A 234 5.95 -7.67 -0.27
C ILE A 234 4.92 -7.52 0.85
N ASN A 235 5.41 -7.44 2.08
CA ASN A 235 4.57 -7.26 3.26
C ASN A 235 5.33 -6.48 4.35
N GLY A 236 4.79 -6.39 5.56
CA GLY A 236 5.45 -5.73 6.68
C GLY A 236 4.52 -5.45 7.85
N VAL A 237 5.08 -4.84 8.89
CA VAL A 237 4.37 -4.58 10.14
C VAL A 237 3.56 -3.27 10.15
N SER A 238 3.70 -2.44 9.11
CA SER A 238 3.21 -1.05 9.11
C SER A 238 1.70 -0.94 9.30
N LYS A 239 0.90 -1.83 8.68
CA LYS A 239 -0.55 -1.71 8.63
C LYS A 239 -1.24 -2.62 9.64
N THR A 240 -0.90 -3.89 9.62
CA THR A 240 -1.46 -4.90 10.53
C THR A 240 -1.20 -4.58 12.00
N PHE A 241 -0.03 -4.03 12.32
CA PHE A 241 0.39 -3.82 13.71
C PHE A 241 0.54 -2.34 14.09
N ALA A 242 -0.02 -1.41 13.30
CA ALA A 242 0.08 0.03 13.55
C ALA A 242 1.54 0.50 13.77
N MET A 243 2.48 0.00 12.98
CA MET A 243 3.92 0.21 13.13
C MET A 243 4.54 1.02 11.99
N THR A 244 3.84 2.01 11.45
CA THR A 244 4.34 2.79 10.30
C THR A 244 5.66 3.49 10.56
N GLY A 245 5.86 4.02 11.79
CA GLY A 245 7.07 4.71 12.23
C GLY A 245 8.27 3.79 12.48
N TRP A 246 8.07 2.49 12.68
CA TRP A 246 9.14 1.52 12.98
C TRP A 246 9.96 1.10 11.78
N ARG A 247 9.44 1.28 10.57
CA ARG A 247 10.14 1.02 9.31
C ARG A 247 10.62 -0.42 9.14
N ILE A 248 9.76 -1.40 9.38
CA ILE A 248 10.02 -2.81 9.09
C ILE A 248 9.06 -3.29 7.99
N GLY A 249 9.64 -3.78 6.92
CA GLY A 249 8.98 -4.50 5.83
C GLY A 249 9.69 -5.82 5.57
N LEU A 250 9.14 -6.60 4.67
CA LEU A 250 9.74 -7.85 4.24
C LEU A 250 9.39 -8.17 2.79
N ALA A 251 10.22 -8.99 2.17
CA ALA A 251 9.95 -9.68 0.93
C ALA A 251 10.10 -11.18 1.14
N VAL A 252 9.19 -11.94 0.53
CA VAL A 252 9.23 -13.42 0.51
C VAL A 252 9.10 -13.87 -0.94
N GLY A 253 10.03 -14.72 -1.40
CA GLY A 253 10.01 -15.19 -2.79
C GLY A 253 11.19 -16.09 -3.12
N ASP A 254 11.46 -16.24 -4.41
CA ASP A 254 12.53 -17.06 -4.91
C ASP A 254 13.89 -16.70 -4.26
N PRO A 255 14.66 -17.68 -3.75
CA PRO A 255 15.95 -17.43 -3.08
C PRO A 255 16.97 -16.66 -3.91
N GLU A 256 16.96 -16.78 -5.23
CA GLU A 256 17.88 -16.04 -6.11
C GLU A 256 17.51 -14.55 -6.13
N ILE A 257 16.22 -14.25 -6.28
CA ILE A 257 15.69 -12.87 -6.22
C ILE A 257 15.95 -12.26 -4.83
N ILE A 258 15.65 -13.00 -3.76
CA ILE A 258 15.88 -12.55 -2.38
C ILE A 258 17.37 -12.29 -2.11
N SER A 259 18.26 -13.13 -2.66
CA SER A 259 19.71 -12.90 -2.56
C SER A 259 20.14 -11.63 -3.30
N ALA A 260 19.60 -11.38 -4.50
CA ALA A 260 19.87 -10.17 -5.27
C ALA A 260 19.37 -8.91 -4.53
N MET A 261 18.14 -8.95 -4.00
CA MET A 261 17.58 -7.86 -3.17
C MET A 261 18.43 -7.61 -1.92
N THR A 262 18.97 -8.68 -1.30
CA THR A 262 19.84 -8.55 -0.13
C THR A 262 21.17 -7.85 -0.48
N LYS A 263 21.72 -8.07 -1.68
CA LYS A 263 22.89 -7.33 -2.17
C LYS A 263 22.58 -5.83 -2.29
N ILE A 264 21.42 -5.47 -2.84
CA ILE A 264 20.96 -4.07 -2.92
C ILE A 264 20.84 -3.47 -1.51
N ALA A 265 20.18 -4.18 -0.58
CA ALA A 265 20.04 -3.73 0.80
C ALA A 265 21.40 -3.50 1.48
N SER A 266 22.36 -4.40 1.30
CA SER A 266 23.70 -4.30 1.90
C SER A 266 24.49 -3.07 1.41
N GLN A 267 24.22 -2.58 0.21
CA GLN A 267 24.90 -1.42 -0.39
C GLN A 267 24.12 -0.08 -0.19
N THR A 268 22.93 -0.13 0.40
CA THR A 268 22.07 1.04 0.59
C THR A 268 21.77 1.29 2.06
N THR A 269 20.93 0.47 2.68
CA THR A 269 20.47 0.63 4.08
C THR A 269 21.30 -0.18 5.08
N SER A 270 22.18 -1.04 4.64
CA SER A 270 22.90 -2.07 5.39
C SER A 270 21.95 -3.11 5.98
N ASN A 271 21.41 -2.87 7.15
CA ASN A 271 20.39 -3.69 7.81
C ASN A 271 19.23 -2.79 8.30
N PRO A 272 18.04 -3.34 8.49
CA PRO A 272 16.97 -2.62 9.17
C PRO A 272 17.35 -2.28 10.61
N THR A 273 16.76 -1.25 11.17
CA THR A 273 17.03 -0.78 12.55
C THR A 273 16.86 -1.93 13.55
N ALA A 274 17.93 -2.25 14.30
CA ALA A 274 17.97 -3.43 15.19
C ALA A 274 16.82 -3.43 16.22
N VAL A 275 16.59 -2.32 16.93
CA VAL A 275 15.51 -2.22 17.91
C VAL A 275 14.13 -2.48 17.29
N ALA A 276 13.91 -2.01 16.06
CA ALA A 276 12.64 -2.22 15.35
C ALA A 276 12.44 -3.68 14.95
N GLN A 277 13.53 -4.41 14.64
CA GLN A 277 13.46 -5.84 14.33
C GLN A 277 13.06 -6.66 15.57
N TYR A 278 13.60 -6.34 16.75
CA TYR A 278 13.18 -7.01 18.01
C TYR A 278 11.71 -6.74 18.34
N ALA A 279 11.25 -5.50 18.14
CA ALA A 279 9.83 -5.18 18.27
C ALA A 279 8.95 -5.96 17.26
N ALA A 280 9.42 -6.12 16.02
CA ALA A 280 8.69 -6.83 14.97
C ALA A 280 8.56 -8.34 15.25
N ILE A 281 9.49 -8.96 15.99
CA ILE A 281 9.34 -10.35 16.46
C ILE A 281 8.04 -10.48 17.27
N GLU A 282 7.84 -9.60 18.26
CA GLU A 282 6.65 -9.60 19.08
C GLU A 282 5.38 -9.32 18.28
N ALA A 283 5.47 -8.44 17.27
CA ALA A 283 4.36 -8.16 16.37
C ALA A 283 3.88 -9.41 15.61
N PHE A 284 4.79 -10.21 15.06
CA PHE A 284 4.44 -11.42 14.31
C PHE A 284 3.97 -12.59 15.22
N GLU A 285 4.30 -12.58 16.50
CA GLU A 285 3.82 -13.55 17.46
C GLU A 285 2.34 -13.33 17.87
N GLU A 286 1.83 -12.10 17.76
CA GLU A 286 0.43 -11.70 18.04
C GLU A 286 -0.09 -12.25 19.38
N ARG A 287 0.58 -11.88 20.48
CA ARG A 287 0.26 -12.40 21.82
C ARG A 287 -0.89 -11.69 22.54
N ASP A 288 -1.46 -10.64 21.92
CA ASP A 288 -2.60 -9.90 22.45
C ASP A 288 -3.69 -9.71 21.37
N ASN A 289 -4.80 -9.06 21.72
CA ASN A 289 -5.92 -8.80 20.84
C ASN A 289 -5.93 -7.37 20.24
N SER A 290 -4.78 -6.72 20.18
CA SER A 290 -4.68 -5.33 19.68
C SER A 290 -5.06 -5.23 18.21
N PHE A 291 -4.73 -6.24 17.41
CA PHE A 291 -5.13 -6.28 16.00
C PHE A 291 -6.64 -6.37 15.85
N GLU A 292 -7.31 -7.26 16.57
CA GLU A 292 -8.75 -7.46 16.51
C GLU A 292 -9.53 -6.20 16.90
N ILE A 293 -9.05 -5.46 17.90
CA ILE A 293 -9.64 -4.18 18.31
C ILE A 293 -9.54 -3.14 17.19
N MET A 294 -8.36 -2.99 16.58
CA MET A 294 -8.14 -2.06 15.47
C MET A 294 -8.95 -2.47 14.24
N HIS A 295 -8.97 -3.75 13.90
CA HIS A 295 -9.71 -4.31 12.77
C HIS A 295 -11.21 -4.04 12.89
N ALA A 296 -11.81 -4.35 14.05
CA ALA A 296 -13.23 -4.11 14.33
C ALA A 296 -13.58 -2.62 14.20
N ALA A 297 -12.71 -1.72 14.68
CA ALA A 297 -12.94 -0.27 14.55
C ALA A 297 -12.89 0.18 13.09
N PHE A 298 -11.98 -0.35 12.26
CA PHE A 298 -11.96 -0.02 10.83
C PHE A 298 -13.17 -0.56 10.08
N GLU A 299 -13.64 -1.77 10.40
CA GLU A 299 -14.84 -2.33 9.80
C GLU A 299 -16.10 -1.50 10.15
N GLU A 300 -16.25 -1.09 11.42
CA GLU A 300 -17.33 -0.21 11.88
C GLU A 300 -17.31 1.13 11.13
N ARG A 301 -16.13 1.79 11.08
CA ARG A 301 -15.96 3.08 10.37
C ARG A 301 -16.29 2.96 8.89
N LEU A 302 -15.80 1.90 8.23
CA LEU A 302 -16.12 1.64 6.82
C LEU A 302 -17.63 1.55 6.61
N ASN A 303 -18.34 0.77 7.44
CA ASN A 303 -19.76 0.51 7.27
C ASN A 303 -20.61 1.77 7.48
N ILE A 304 -20.24 2.63 8.43
CA ILE A 304 -20.94 3.90 8.69
C ILE A 304 -20.62 4.93 7.59
N ILE A 305 -19.32 5.16 7.33
CA ILE A 305 -18.89 6.25 6.44
C ILE A 305 -19.20 5.97 4.98
N TYR A 306 -19.19 4.72 4.54
CA TYR A 306 -19.61 4.37 3.18
C TYR A 306 -21.05 4.84 2.90
N GLY A 307 -21.98 4.59 3.84
CA GLY A 307 -23.37 5.03 3.69
C GLY A 307 -23.48 6.56 3.63
N GLN A 308 -22.90 7.25 4.59
CA GLN A 308 -22.95 8.71 4.67
C GLN A 308 -22.26 9.40 3.47
N LEU A 309 -21.08 8.91 3.04
CA LEU A 309 -20.36 9.48 1.90
C LEU A 309 -21.10 9.27 0.57
N SER A 310 -21.94 8.23 0.47
CA SER A 310 -22.81 7.99 -0.69
C SER A 310 -23.93 9.03 -0.83
N GLU A 311 -24.20 9.81 0.21
CA GLU A 311 -25.18 10.91 0.20
C GLU A 311 -24.58 12.23 -0.30
N VAL A 312 -23.24 12.32 -0.44
CA VAL A 312 -22.59 13.54 -0.95
C VAL A 312 -22.96 13.72 -2.42
N PRO A 313 -23.54 14.87 -2.82
CA PRO A 313 -23.98 15.08 -4.19
C PRO A 313 -22.87 14.90 -5.22
N GLY A 314 -23.09 14.03 -6.20
CA GLY A 314 -22.15 13.78 -7.30
C GLY A 314 -20.98 12.85 -6.97
N PHE A 315 -20.92 12.28 -5.77
CA PHE A 315 -19.95 11.22 -5.42
C PHE A 315 -20.55 9.86 -5.78
N GLU A 316 -19.77 9.04 -6.47
CA GLU A 316 -20.15 7.68 -6.88
C GLU A 316 -19.16 6.68 -6.29
N LEU A 317 -19.62 5.75 -5.44
CA LEU A 317 -18.79 4.85 -4.68
C LEU A 317 -19.04 3.38 -5.03
N VAL A 318 -17.97 2.60 -4.97
CA VAL A 318 -18.02 1.14 -4.82
C VAL A 318 -17.56 0.82 -3.40
N LYS A 319 -18.30 -0.05 -2.69
CA LYS A 319 -17.95 -0.42 -1.31
C LYS A 319 -16.70 -1.31 -1.30
N PRO A 320 -15.61 -0.89 -0.68
CA PRO A 320 -14.43 -1.74 -0.54
C PRO A 320 -14.65 -2.79 0.56
N ASN A 321 -13.84 -3.85 0.50
CA ASN A 321 -13.80 -4.87 1.55
C ASN A 321 -12.39 -4.97 2.18
N GLY A 322 -11.49 -4.02 1.93
CA GLY A 322 -10.15 -4.06 2.49
C GLY A 322 -9.46 -2.71 2.61
N ALA A 323 -8.27 -2.72 3.19
CA ALA A 323 -7.46 -1.55 3.53
C ALA A 323 -8.21 -0.57 4.46
N PHE A 324 -8.03 0.74 4.31
CA PHE A 324 -8.76 1.77 5.06
C PHE A 324 -9.00 3.02 4.21
N TYR A 325 -9.41 2.82 2.93
CA TYR A 325 -9.64 3.89 1.98
C TYR A 325 -11.02 3.77 1.33
N LEU A 326 -11.60 4.92 1.00
CA LEU A 326 -12.69 5.07 0.06
C LEU A 326 -12.18 5.84 -1.16
N PHE A 327 -12.65 5.47 -2.35
CA PHE A 327 -12.17 6.02 -3.62
C PHE A 327 -13.32 6.41 -4.55
N PRO A 328 -14.13 7.42 -4.15
CA PRO A 328 -15.27 7.86 -4.95
C PRO A 328 -14.84 8.45 -6.29
N LYS A 329 -15.62 8.17 -7.34
CA LYS A 329 -15.62 8.92 -8.58
C LYS A 329 -16.35 10.24 -8.34
N VAL A 330 -15.74 11.36 -8.77
CA VAL A 330 -16.22 12.72 -8.46
C VAL A 330 -16.49 13.56 -9.71
N THR A 331 -16.53 12.96 -10.89
CA THR A 331 -16.75 13.69 -12.17
C THR A 331 -18.04 14.50 -12.18
N LYS A 332 -19.13 13.95 -11.59
CA LYS A 332 -20.41 14.67 -11.45
C LYS A 332 -20.30 15.83 -10.47
N ALA A 333 -19.67 15.62 -9.33
CA ALA A 333 -19.45 16.67 -8.32
C ALA A 333 -18.58 17.80 -8.88
N MET A 334 -17.51 17.45 -9.61
CA MET A 334 -16.66 18.43 -10.32
C MET A 334 -17.49 19.29 -11.29
N ALA A 335 -18.32 18.64 -12.12
CA ALA A 335 -19.17 19.35 -13.07
C ALA A 335 -20.18 20.28 -12.37
N MET A 336 -20.80 19.86 -11.27
CA MET A 336 -21.72 20.66 -10.46
C MET A 336 -21.05 21.93 -9.90
N LYS A 337 -19.77 21.84 -9.51
CA LYS A 337 -18.98 22.96 -8.95
C LYS A 337 -18.15 23.70 -10.01
N GLY A 338 -18.24 23.32 -11.30
CA GLY A 338 -17.54 23.99 -12.41
C GLY A 338 -16.06 23.68 -12.55
N TYR A 339 -15.59 22.56 -11.98
CA TYR A 339 -14.19 22.12 -12.10
C TYR A 339 -14.03 21.10 -13.23
N SER A 340 -12.92 21.18 -13.95
CA SER A 340 -12.51 20.20 -14.99
C SER A 340 -11.27 19.39 -14.60
N ASP A 341 -10.53 19.80 -13.59
CA ASP A 341 -9.36 19.11 -13.05
C ASP A 341 -9.62 18.64 -11.62
N VAL A 342 -9.32 17.38 -11.34
CA VAL A 342 -9.58 16.77 -10.01
C VAL A 342 -8.64 17.32 -8.94
N THR A 343 -7.46 17.82 -9.29
CA THR A 343 -6.52 18.40 -8.33
C THR A 343 -6.99 19.78 -7.90
N ASP A 344 -7.52 20.58 -8.82
CA ASP A 344 -8.14 21.86 -8.51
C ASP A 344 -9.39 21.66 -7.64
N PHE A 345 -10.24 20.69 -7.99
CA PHE A 345 -11.41 20.32 -7.19
C PHE A 345 -11.03 19.89 -5.77
N THR A 346 -10.02 19.02 -5.63
CA THR A 346 -9.53 18.56 -4.33
C THR A 346 -8.93 19.72 -3.50
N THR A 347 -8.29 20.67 -4.16
CA THR A 347 -7.76 21.89 -3.52
C THR A 347 -8.88 22.78 -3.02
N ALA A 348 -9.95 22.98 -3.81
CA ALA A 348 -11.13 23.75 -3.39
C ALA A 348 -11.82 23.10 -2.17
N ILE A 349 -12.00 21.77 -2.17
CA ILE A 349 -12.53 21.06 -0.99
C ILE A 349 -11.70 21.37 0.27
N LEU A 350 -10.36 21.33 0.15
CA LEU A 350 -9.49 21.65 1.27
C LEU A 350 -9.63 23.09 1.73
N GLU A 351 -9.68 24.04 0.80
CA GLU A 351 -9.66 25.48 1.09
C GLU A 351 -11.03 26.00 1.53
N GLU A 352 -12.12 25.48 1.00
CA GLU A 352 -13.46 25.96 1.24
C GLU A 352 -14.23 25.11 2.28
N ALA A 353 -14.21 23.77 2.13
CA ALA A 353 -14.86 22.87 3.07
C ALA A 353 -13.99 22.49 4.28
N GLY A 354 -12.69 22.74 4.26
CA GLY A 354 -11.78 22.35 5.33
C GLY A 354 -11.56 20.83 5.46
N VAL A 355 -11.69 20.09 4.37
CA VAL A 355 -11.49 18.63 4.32
C VAL A 355 -10.34 18.31 3.37
N ALA A 356 -9.27 17.70 3.89
CA ALA A 356 -8.12 17.30 3.08
C ALA A 356 -8.32 15.90 2.51
N LEU A 357 -8.37 15.79 1.19
CA LEU A 357 -8.43 14.55 0.41
C LEU A 357 -7.17 14.43 -0.47
N VAL A 358 -6.97 13.26 -1.08
CA VAL A 358 -5.88 13.08 -2.07
C VAL A 358 -6.48 12.97 -3.46
N THR A 359 -5.96 13.78 -4.40
CA THR A 359 -6.34 13.71 -5.81
C THR A 359 -6.08 12.32 -6.39
N GLY A 360 -7.02 11.81 -7.18
CA GLY A 360 -6.91 10.52 -7.86
C GLY A 360 -5.90 10.52 -9.02
N ALA A 361 -5.52 11.70 -9.53
CA ALA A 361 -4.58 11.83 -10.63
C ALA A 361 -3.23 11.12 -10.35
N GLY A 362 -2.71 11.24 -9.12
CA GLY A 362 -1.46 10.57 -8.73
C GLY A 362 -1.57 9.05 -8.61
N PHE A 363 -2.77 8.49 -8.57
CA PHE A 363 -3.03 7.04 -8.59
C PHE A 363 -3.35 6.53 -10.00
N GLY A 364 -3.21 7.39 -11.03
CA GLY A 364 -3.59 7.05 -12.41
C GLY A 364 -5.10 7.06 -12.67
N SER A 365 -5.89 7.74 -11.83
CA SER A 365 -7.36 7.82 -11.94
C SER A 365 -7.86 9.26 -11.71
N PRO A 366 -7.80 10.14 -12.72
CA PRO A 366 -8.14 11.57 -12.58
C PRO A 366 -9.63 11.84 -12.38
N GLU A 367 -10.47 10.83 -12.39
CA GLU A 367 -11.90 10.94 -12.13
C GLU A 367 -12.27 10.75 -10.65
N ASN A 368 -11.29 10.37 -9.80
CA ASN A 368 -11.51 9.94 -8.43
C ASN A 368 -10.75 10.81 -7.42
N VAL A 369 -11.15 10.69 -6.15
CA VAL A 369 -10.36 11.18 -5.01
C VAL A 369 -10.21 10.06 -3.99
N ARG A 370 -9.10 10.04 -3.23
CA ARG A 370 -8.91 9.09 -2.13
C ARG A 370 -9.16 9.75 -0.78
N LEU A 371 -9.88 9.04 0.05
CA LEU A 371 -10.24 9.38 1.41
C LEU A 371 -9.82 8.23 2.34
N SER A 372 -9.03 8.53 3.37
CA SER A 372 -8.67 7.56 4.41
C SER A 372 -9.67 7.63 5.56
N TYR A 373 -10.19 6.47 6.01
CA TYR A 373 -11.01 6.39 7.22
C TYR A 373 -10.21 5.93 8.46
N ALA A 374 -8.89 6.01 8.38
CA ALA A 374 -8.01 5.80 9.53
C ALA A 374 -7.91 7.06 10.40
N THR A 375 -9.03 7.48 10.97
CA THR A 375 -9.22 8.56 11.95
C THR A 375 -10.47 8.30 12.79
N SER A 376 -10.76 9.12 13.81
CA SER A 376 -11.97 8.92 14.63
C SER A 376 -13.25 9.01 13.81
N LEU A 377 -14.28 8.27 14.23
CA LEU A 377 -15.60 8.31 13.58
C LEU A 377 -16.18 9.73 13.58
N GLU A 378 -16.02 10.47 14.68
CA GLU A 378 -16.44 11.89 14.79
C GLU A 378 -15.81 12.75 13.69
N ASN A 379 -14.50 12.64 13.45
CA ASN A 379 -13.82 13.38 12.37
C ASN A 379 -14.39 13.01 10.99
N LEU A 380 -14.69 11.73 10.78
CA LEU A 380 -15.25 11.25 9.51
C LEU A 380 -16.64 11.81 9.26
N GLU A 381 -17.52 11.77 10.27
CA GLU A 381 -18.89 12.31 10.20
C GLU A 381 -18.89 13.81 9.94
N VAL A 382 -18.04 14.57 10.65
CA VAL A 382 -17.89 16.01 10.42
C VAL A 382 -17.34 16.29 9.02
N ALA A 383 -16.38 15.51 8.53
CA ALA A 383 -15.87 15.68 7.17
C ALA A 383 -16.96 15.46 6.11
N VAL A 384 -17.77 14.41 6.26
CA VAL A 384 -18.85 14.14 5.31
C VAL A 384 -19.91 15.25 5.37
N ALA A 385 -20.30 15.72 6.56
CA ALA A 385 -21.23 16.84 6.69
C ALA A 385 -20.72 18.09 5.96
N ARG A 386 -19.44 18.45 6.15
CA ARG A 386 -18.81 19.58 5.44
C ARG A 386 -18.81 19.40 3.91
N LEU A 387 -18.58 18.17 3.42
CA LEU A 387 -18.64 17.89 1.99
C LEU A 387 -20.06 18.06 1.44
N ILE A 388 -21.08 17.58 2.16
CA ILE A 388 -22.49 17.75 1.78
C ILE A 388 -22.89 19.23 1.75
N ASP A 389 -22.54 19.98 2.80
CA ASP A 389 -22.83 21.41 2.90
C ASP A 389 -22.19 22.18 1.75
N TRP A 390 -20.89 21.97 1.51
CA TRP A 390 -20.14 22.60 0.44
C TRP A 390 -20.70 22.26 -0.96
N MET A 391 -21.12 21.01 -1.18
CA MET A 391 -21.70 20.61 -2.47
C MET A 391 -23.09 21.24 -2.71
N ASN A 392 -23.83 21.61 -1.66
CA ASN A 392 -25.16 22.22 -1.75
C ASN A 392 -25.11 23.76 -1.86
N GLU A 393 -24.01 24.41 -1.58
CA GLU A 393 -23.76 25.85 -1.83
C GLU A 393 -23.61 26.16 -3.34
#